data_97d01a5a2e3923324d91ee258af2465c
#
_entry.id   97d01a5a2e3923324d91ee258af2465c
#
_cell.length_a   1.000
_cell.length_b   1.000
_cell.length_c   1.000
_cell.angle_alpha   90.00
_cell.angle_beta   90.00
_cell.angle_gamma   90.00
#
_symmetry.space_group_name_H-M   'P 1'
#
loop_
_entity.id
_entity.type
_entity.pdbx_description
1 polymer ?
#
loop_
_entity_poly.entity_id
_entity_poly.type
_entity_poly.pdbx_seq_one_letter_code
_entity_poly.pdbx_strand_id
1 'polypeptide(L)'
;MDNLDAQVNHEGLRYCPRCAAELREREVRGHRRLACPACGYVLYLAPAPVTCAVVEREGAILLVRRKYPPREGCWCLPAGFVEVGESPAESAAREVREETGLDVEIEGLIDSWSSDEDPRTPVVSFAFEARVIGGKLAAGDDAVEAAFFDPGALPEPIAFSTHRRLISRALGERARGEHDPARGS
;
A
#
# COMPACT_ATOMS: atom_id res chain seq x y z
N MET A 1 -16.06 20.36 7.06
CA MET A 1 -14.96 20.38 6.07
C MET A 1 -13.71 20.69 6.88
N ASP A 2 -13.24 19.69 7.60
CA ASP A 2 -12.10 19.81 8.48
C ASP A 2 -10.81 19.85 7.67
N ASN A 3 -9.97 20.77 8.04
CA ASN A 3 -8.78 21.26 7.41
C ASN A 3 -7.71 20.15 7.24
N LEU A 4 -7.81 19.35 6.20
CA LEU A 4 -6.77 18.38 5.76
C LEU A 4 -5.46 19.08 5.36
N ASP A 5 -5.51 20.38 5.05
CA ASP A 5 -4.31 21.17 4.70
C ASP A 5 -3.38 21.43 5.90
N ALA A 6 -3.82 21.19 7.15
CA ALA A 6 -3.03 21.45 8.36
C ALA A 6 -2.16 20.27 8.81
N GLN A 7 -2.32 19.08 8.25
CA GLN A 7 -1.64 17.86 8.72
C GLN A 7 -0.51 17.37 7.80
N VAL A 8 -0.37 17.90 6.61
CA VAL A 8 0.79 17.54 5.78
C VAL A 8 1.96 18.40 6.20
N ASN A 9 2.89 17.80 6.94
CA ASN A 9 4.06 18.46 7.47
C ASN A 9 4.93 19.03 6.34
N HIS A 10 4.87 20.36 6.13
CA HIS A 10 5.76 21.10 5.24
C HIS A 10 7.15 21.31 5.84
N GLU A 11 7.41 20.80 7.04
CA GLU A 11 8.65 21.00 7.75
C GLU A 11 9.84 20.46 6.94
N GLY A 12 10.73 21.36 6.57
CA GLY A 12 11.93 21.06 5.81
C GLY A 12 11.88 21.38 4.30
N LEU A 13 10.71 21.65 3.72
CA LEU A 13 10.60 22.03 2.31
C LEU A 13 10.78 23.54 2.13
N ARG A 14 12.03 23.99 2.08
CA ARG A 14 12.37 25.40 2.04
C ARG A 14 12.71 25.91 0.66
N TYR A 15 13.28 25.07 -0.21
CA TYR A 15 13.82 25.48 -1.50
C TYR A 15 13.12 24.81 -2.67
N CYS A 16 12.99 25.55 -3.76
CA CYS A 16 12.40 25.09 -4.99
C CYS A 16 13.28 24.00 -5.66
N PRO A 17 12.73 22.82 -5.99
CA PRO A 17 13.49 21.76 -6.63
C PRO A 17 13.92 22.07 -8.06
N ARG A 18 13.35 23.14 -8.69
CA ARG A 18 13.69 23.55 -10.04
C ARG A 18 14.81 24.59 -10.12
N CYS A 19 14.86 25.53 -9.18
CA CYS A 19 15.77 26.65 -9.28
C CYS A 19 16.43 27.06 -7.96
N ALA A 20 16.24 26.27 -6.91
CA ALA A 20 16.78 26.47 -5.56
C ALA A 20 16.39 27.80 -4.86
N ALA A 21 15.51 28.62 -5.46
CA ALA A 21 14.99 29.81 -4.78
C ALA A 21 14.09 29.39 -3.61
N GLU A 22 14.02 30.24 -2.58
CA GLU A 22 13.19 29.99 -1.39
C GLU A 22 11.70 29.93 -1.79
N LEU A 23 11.01 28.86 -1.36
CA LEU A 23 9.56 28.72 -1.51
C LEU A 23 8.84 29.64 -0.53
N ARG A 24 7.70 30.18 -0.95
CA ARG A 24 6.82 31.01 -0.12
C ARG A 24 5.39 30.51 -0.20
N GLU A 25 4.65 30.68 0.90
CA GLU A 25 3.22 30.44 0.88
C GLU A 25 2.50 31.39 -0.04
N ARG A 26 1.62 30.87 -0.86
CA ARG A 26 0.79 31.60 -1.80
C ARG A 26 -0.58 30.92 -1.93
N GLU A 27 -1.61 31.69 -2.11
CA GLU A 27 -2.91 31.19 -2.49
C GLU A 27 -2.89 30.75 -3.97
N VAL A 28 -3.23 29.50 -4.20
CA VAL A 28 -3.32 28.90 -5.54
C VAL A 28 -4.64 28.15 -5.63
N ARG A 29 -5.56 28.67 -6.44
CA ARG A 29 -6.91 28.09 -6.65
C ARG A 29 -7.68 27.82 -5.35
N GLY A 30 -7.64 28.79 -4.41
CA GLY A 30 -8.35 28.68 -3.13
C GLY A 30 -7.65 27.87 -2.04
N HIS A 31 -6.42 27.39 -2.28
CA HIS A 31 -5.61 26.65 -1.30
C HIS A 31 -4.28 27.35 -1.03
N ARG A 32 -3.83 27.33 0.23
CA ARG A 32 -2.47 27.78 0.59
C ARG A 32 -1.47 26.71 0.19
N ARG A 33 -0.50 27.05 -0.64
CA ARG A 33 0.55 26.16 -1.13
C ARG A 33 1.90 26.83 -1.11
N LEU A 34 2.97 26.04 -0.98
CA LEU A 34 4.32 26.53 -1.22
C LEU A 34 4.53 26.74 -2.71
N ALA A 35 4.94 27.95 -3.10
CA ALA A 35 5.21 28.30 -4.48
C ALA A 35 6.53 29.05 -4.62
N CYS A 36 7.20 28.88 -5.74
CA CYS A 36 8.44 29.56 -6.04
C CYS A 36 8.17 30.91 -6.72
N PRO A 37 8.59 32.03 -6.11
CA PRO A 37 8.40 33.35 -6.70
C PRO A 37 9.30 33.58 -7.94
N ALA A 38 10.40 32.84 -8.08
CA ALA A 38 11.36 33.02 -9.16
C ALA A 38 10.98 32.27 -10.45
N CYS A 39 10.48 31.03 -10.36
CA CYS A 39 10.19 30.21 -11.56
C CYS A 39 8.72 29.77 -11.67
N GLY A 40 7.85 30.18 -10.75
CA GLY A 40 6.44 29.83 -10.76
C GLY A 40 6.09 28.38 -10.38
N TYR A 41 7.07 27.57 -9.96
CA TYR A 41 6.81 26.20 -9.48
C TYR A 41 5.86 26.25 -8.27
N VAL A 42 4.85 25.38 -8.27
CA VAL A 42 3.94 25.17 -7.14
C VAL A 42 4.13 23.77 -6.62
N LEU A 43 4.34 23.66 -5.31
CA LEU A 43 4.44 22.38 -4.64
C LEU A 43 3.03 21.85 -4.37
N TYR A 44 2.69 20.74 -5.00
CA TYR A 44 1.49 19.97 -4.71
C TYR A 44 1.89 18.78 -3.83
N LEU A 45 1.46 18.81 -2.58
CA LEU A 45 1.62 17.67 -1.70
C LEU A 45 0.54 16.65 -2.04
N ALA A 46 0.97 15.43 -2.33
CA ALA A 46 0.09 14.31 -2.62
C ALA A 46 0.49 13.13 -1.73
N PRO A 47 -0.48 12.29 -1.31
CA PRO A 47 -0.14 11.05 -0.65
C PRO A 47 0.66 10.15 -1.59
N ALA A 48 1.62 9.42 -1.06
CA ALA A 48 2.36 8.44 -1.84
C ALA A 48 1.46 7.24 -2.17
N PRO A 49 1.42 6.76 -3.42
CA PRO A 49 0.68 5.55 -3.76
C PRO A 49 1.41 4.30 -3.25
N VAL A 50 0.67 3.43 -2.57
CA VAL A 50 1.15 2.15 -2.02
C VAL A 50 0.21 1.04 -2.46
N THR A 51 0.73 -0.14 -2.72
CA THR A 51 -0.05 -1.34 -3.03
C THR A 51 0.15 -2.42 -2.01
N CYS A 52 -0.83 -3.28 -1.83
CA CYS A 52 -0.68 -4.55 -1.14
C CYS A 52 -1.48 -5.65 -1.86
N ALA A 53 -1.06 -6.90 -1.68
CA ALA A 53 -1.73 -8.04 -2.28
C ALA A 53 -2.20 -9.05 -1.22
N VAL A 54 -3.48 -9.45 -1.31
CA VAL A 54 -4.02 -10.61 -0.63
C VAL A 54 -3.80 -11.80 -1.56
N VAL A 55 -2.76 -12.57 -1.27
CA VAL A 55 -2.39 -13.76 -2.05
C VAL A 55 -2.84 -14.99 -1.31
N GLU A 56 -3.71 -15.77 -1.94
CA GLU A 56 -4.20 -17.00 -1.36
C GLU A 56 -3.67 -18.23 -2.09
N ARG A 57 -3.46 -19.29 -1.32
CA ARG A 57 -3.20 -20.62 -1.82
C ARG A 57 -3.81 -21.67 -0.87
N GLU A 58 -4.73 -22.50 -1.39
CA GLU A 58 -5.37 -23.58 -0.63
C GLU A 58 -6.03 -23.13 0.69
N GLY A 59 -6.65 -21.95 0.69
CA GLY A 59 -7.29 -21.34 1.86
C GLY A 59 -6.35 -20.60 2.81
N ALA A 60 -5.05 -20.67 2.61
CA ALA A 60 -4.06 -19.96 3.43
C ALA A 60 -3.65 -18.64 2.77
N ILE A 61 -3.36 -17.62 3.58
CA ILE A 61 -2.99 -16.27 3.16
C ILE A 61 -1.49 -16.06 3.33
N LEU A 62 -0.85 -15.52 2.28
CA LEU A 62 0.55 -15.16 2.29
C LEU A 62 0.79 -13.91 3.13
N LEU A 63 1.70 -14.02 4.09
CA LEU A 63 2.20 -12.89 4.86
C LEU A 63 3.72 -12.84 4.79
N VAL A 64 4.27 -11.64 4.95
CA VAL A 64 5.69 -11.38 5.08
C VAL A 64 6.00 -10.75 6.43
N ARG A 65 7.16 -11.04 7.00
CA ARG A 65 7.64 -10.43 8.23
C ARG A 65 8.60 -9.31 7.90
N ARG A 66 8.26 -8.10 8.33
CA ARG A 66 8.97 -6.88 7.98
C ARG A 66 10.41 -6.86 8.53
N LYS A 67 11.35 -6.46 7.70
CA LYS A 67 12.77 -6.33 8.02
C LYS A 67 13.12 -4.98 8.62
N TYR A 68 12.39 -3.91 8.25
CA TYR A 68 12.73 -2.53 8.58
C TYR A 68 11.58 -1.77 9.24
N PRO A 69 11.88 -0.66 9.98
CA PRO A 69 10.87 0.29 10.43
C PRO A 69 10.07 0.93 9.25
N PRO A 70 8.82 1.37 9.50
CA PRO A 70 8.08 1.19 10.75
C PRO A 70 7.60 -0.25 10.94
N ARG A 71 7.35 -0.64 12.19
CA ARG A 71 6.80 -1.95 12.54
C ARG A 71 7.69 -3.15 12.16
N GLU A 72 9.01 -2.99 12.33
CA GLU A 72 9.98 -4.08 12.18
C GLU A 72 9.57 -5.32 12.98
N GLY A 73 9.73 -6.51 12.40
CA GLY A 73 9.39 -7.79 13.01
C GLY A 73 7.90 -8.13 13.03
N CYS A 74 7.01 -7.21 12.64
CA CYS A 74 5.58 -7.48 12.50
C CYS A 74 5.26 -8.14 11.16
N TRP A 75 4.14 -8.87 11.11
CA TRP A 75 3.64 -9.49 9.90
C TRP A 75 2.71 -8.54 9.12
N CYS A 76 2.75 -8.61 7.81
CA CYS A 76 1.86 -7.85 6.94
C CYS A 76 1.59 -8.60 5.62
N LEU A 77 0.60 -8.13 4.87
CA LEU A 77 0.48 -8.50 3.45
C LEU A 77 1.70 -7.99 2.69
N PRO A 78 2.17 -8.67 1.64
CA PRO A 78 3.17 -8.12 0.72
C PRO A 78 2.73 -6.74 0.22
N ALA A 79 3.60 -5.74 0.32
CA ALA A 79 3.22 -4.35 0.06
C ALA A 79 4.42 -3.42 -0.15
N GLY A 80 4.27 -2.46 -1.06
CA GLY A 80 5.26 -1.41 -1.27
C GLY A 80 4.75 -0.22 -2.07
N PHE A 81 5.66 0.69 -2.39
CA PHE A 81 5.35 1.89 -3.15
C PHE A 81 5.20 1.61 -4.64
N VAL A 82 4.29 2.35 -5.27
CA VAL A 82 4.16 2.34 -6.73
C VAL A 82 5.31 3.14 -7.34
N GLU A 83 6.07 2.50 -8.20
CA GLU A 83 7.19 3.12 -8.91
C GLU A 83 6.74 3.88 -10.17
N VAL A 84 7.58 4.81 -10.61
CA VAL A 84 7.28 5.58 -11.84
C VAL A 84 7.27 4.67 -13.05
N GLY A 85 6.15 4.65 -13.76
CA GLY A 85 5.99 3.90 -15.01
C GLY A 85 5.24 2.60 -14.87
N GLU A 86 4.85 2.19 -13.66
CA GLU A 86 4.01 1.03 -13.43
C GLU A 86 2.60 1.43 -12.96
N SER A 87 1.63 0.58 -13.21
CA SER A 87 0.30 0.67 -12.63
C SER A 87 0.29 0.10 -11.19
N PRO A 88 -0.70 0.46 -10.36
CA PRO A 88 -0.84 -0.14 -9.03
C PRO A 88 -0.93 -1.68 -9.03
N ALA A 89 -1.53 -2.28 -10.06
CA ALA A 89 -1.62 -3.73 -10.18
C ALA A 89 -0.25 -4.37 -10.50
N GLU A 90 0.54 -3.75 -11.40
CA GLU A 90 1.90 -4.19 -11.71
C GLU A 90 2.80 -4.07 -10.48
N SER A 91 2.68 -2.96 -9.73
CA SER A 91 3.39 -2.76 -8.46
C SER A 91 3.07 -3.87 -7.46
N ALA A 92 1.79 -4.20 -7.26
CA ALA A 92 1.40 -5.27 -6.33
C ALA A 92 2.02 -6.63 -6.71
N ALA A 93 2.05 -6.97 -8.01
CA ALA A 93 2.67 -8.20 -8.48
C ALA A 93 4.19 -8.19 -8.31
N ARG A 94 4.85 -7.05 -8.56
CA ARG A 94 6.29 -6.87 -8.36
C ARG A 94 6.67 -7.04 -6.90
N GLU A 95 5.96 -6.38 -5.97
CA GLU A 95 6.21 -6.46 -4.53
C GLU A 95 6.06 -7.90 -4.01
N VAL A 96 5.02 -8.63 -4.44
CA VAL A 96 4.89 -10.05 -4.09
C VAL A 96 6.13 -10.82 -4.54
N ARG A 97 6.61 -10.58 -5.76
CA ARG A 97 7.77 -11.28 -6.30
C ARG A 97 9.06 -10.93 -5.55
N GLU A 98 9.29 -9.65 -5.25
CA GLU A 98 10.50 -9.17 -4.58
C GLU A 98 10.57 -9.65 -3.12
N GLU A 99 9.45 -9.57 -2.39
CA GLU A 99 9.37 -9.95 -0.98
C GLU A 99 9.25 -11.48 -0.74
N THR A 100 8.73 -12.23 -1.73
CA THR A 100 8.36 -13.64 -1.50
C THR A 100 8.88 -14.64 -2.54
N GLY A 101 9.43 -14.16 -3.66
CA GLY A 101 9.88 -15.01 -4.77
C GLY A 101 8.75 -15.69 -5.56
N LEU A 102 7.47 -15.38 -5.28
CA LEU A 102 6.33 -15.93 -5.99
C LEU A 102 5.93 -15.05 -7.16
N ASP A 103 5.57 -15.66 -8.28
CA ASP A 103 4.91 -14.99 -9.38
C ASP A 103 3.39 -15.09 -9.19
N VAL A 104 2.69 -13.96 -9.33
CA VAL A 104 1.24 -13.88 -9.14
C VAL A 104 0.54 -13.23 -10.32
N GLU A 105 -0.71 -13.60 -10.52
CA GLU A 105 -1.66 -12.91 -11.39
C GLU A 105 -2.62 -12.09 -10.51
N ILE A 106 -2.76 -10.80 -10.82
CA ILE A 106 -3.71 -9.91 -10.15
C ILE A 106 -5.11 -10.19 -10.69
N GLU A 107 -6.03 -10.52 -9.80
CA GLU A 107 -7.42 -10.88 -10.15
C GLU A 107 -8.37 -9.68 -10.06
N GLY A 108 -8.11 -8.74 -9.14
CA GLY A 108 -8.95 -7.56 -9.00
C GLY A 108 -8.54 -6.64 -7.86
N LEU A 109 -9.09 -5.42 -7.88
CA LEU A 109 -8.98 -4.45 -6.79
C LEU A 109 -10.03 -4.78 -5.73
N ILE A 110 -9.58 -5.04 -4.50
CA ILE A 110 -10.45 -5.29 -3.34
C ILE A 110 -10.94 -3.97 -2.74
N ASP A 111 -10.01 -3.03 -2.50
CA ASP A 111 -10.29 -1.77 -1.81
C ASP A 111 -9.23 -0.72 -2.09
N SER A 112 -9.58 0.56 -1.81
CA SER A 112 -8.61 1.66 -1.78
C SER A 112 -8.95 2.60 -0.63
N TRP A 113 -7.93 3.12 0.06
CA TRP A 113 -8.12 4.04 1.19
C TRP A 113 -6.93 4.95 1.38
N SER A 114 -7.14 6.08 2.04
CA SER A 114 -6.06 6.92 2.55
C SER A 114 -5.70 6.51 3.97
N SER A 115 -4.41 6.50 4.31
CA SER A 115 -3.91 6.22 5.64
C SER A 115 -2.85 7.23 6.05
N ASP A 116 -2.86 7.56 7.33
CA ASP A 116 -1.88 8.38 8.04
C ASP A 116 -1.25 7.61 9.21
N GLU A 117 -1.32 6.28 9.19
CA GLU A 117 -0.73 5.42 10.23
C GLU A 117 0.80 5.63 10.36
N ASP A 118 1.47 6.07 9.29
CA ASP A 118 2.82 6.63 9.33
C ASP A 118 2.76 8.14 9.10
N PRO A 119 2.87 8.96 10.17
CA PRO A 119 2.75 10.42 10.04
C PRO A 119 3.83 11.06 9.17
N ARG A 120 4.92 10.33 8.87
CA ARG A 120 6.00 10.82 8.01
C ARG A 120 5.60 10.84 6.54
N THR A 121 4.70 9.93 6.13
CA THR A 121 4.33 9.76 4.73
C THR A 121 2.86 9.39 4.62
N PRO A 122 1.96 10.37 4.41
CA PRO A 122 0.58 10.07 4.06
C PRO A 122 0.54 9.20 2.80
N VAL A 123 -0.29 8.16 2.80
CA VAL A 123 -0.39 7.24 1.67
C VAL A 123 -1.83 7.10 1.17
N VAL A 124 -1.96 6.82 -0.12
CA VAL A 124 -3.15 6.22 -0.71
C VAL A 124 -2.83 4.78 -1.08
N SER A 125 -3.56 3.85 -0.49
CA SER A 125 -3.31 2.41 -0.62
C SER A 125 -4.31 1.75 -1.56
N PHE A 126 -3.84 0.78 -2.34
CA PHE A 126 -4.64 -0.07 -3.23
C PHE A 126 -4.40 -1.53 -2.85
N ALA A 127 -5.45 -2.25 -2.46
CA ALA A 127 -5.38 -3.67 -2.13
C ALA A 127 -5.90 -4.51 -3.28
N PHE A 128 -5.14 -5.50 -3.69
CA PHE A 128 -5.48 -6.40 -4.77
C PHE A 128 -5.64 -7.83 -4.27
N GLU A 129 -6.55 -8.57 -4.89
CA GLU A 129 -6.60 -10.01 -4.83
C GLU A 129 -5.67 -10.58 -5.88
N ALA A 130 -4.88 -11.61 -5.50
CA ALA A 130 -3.92 -12.20 -6.40
C ALA A 130 -3.81 -13.72 -6.19
N ARG A 131 -3.54 -14.44 -7.28
CA ARG A 131 -3.37 -15.89 -7.32
C ARG A 131 -1.94 -16.25 -7.72
N VAL A 132 -1.36 -17.23 -7.04
CA VAL A 132 -0.02 -17.74 -7.39
C VAL A 132 -0.07 -18.47 -8.74
N ILE A 133 0.81 -18.09 -9.66
CA ILE A 133 0.98 -18.71 -10.96
C ILE A 133 2.36 -19.37 -11.16
N GLY A 134 3.32 -19.10 -10.24
CA GLY A 134 4.67 -19.64 -10.34
C GLY A 134 5.59 -19.19 -9.22
N GLY A 135 6.89 -19.38 -9.41
CA GLY A 135 7.91 -18.97 -8.46
C GLY A 135 8.15 -20.00 -7.35
N LYS A 136 9.06 -19.65 -6.44
CA LYS A 136 9.40 -20.47 -5.28
C LYS A 136 9.40 -19.57 -4.04
N LEU A 137 8.60 -19.94 -3.05
CA LEU A 137 8.49 -19.17 -1.80
C LEU A 137 9.85 -19.06 -1.10
N ALA A 138 10.33 -17.83 -0.97
CA ALA A 138 11.55 -17.48 -0.27
C ALA A 138 11.47 -16.00 0.11
N ALA A 139 11.69 -15.67 1.37
CA ALA A 139 11.75 -14.27 1.79
C ALA A 139 12.89 -13.54 1.07
N GLY A 140 12.60 -12.33 0.59
CA GLY A 140 13.54 -11.47 -0.11
C GLY A 140 13.32 -10.01 0.22
N ASP A 141 14.22 -9.15 -0.25
CA ASP A 141 14.18 -7.70 -0.12
C ASP A 141 13.89 -7.22 1.31
N ASP A 142 12.73 -6.63 1.55
CA ASP A 142 12.27 -6.05 2.81
C ASP A 142 11.64 -7.07 3.77
N ALA A 143 11.59 -8.34 3.40
CA ALA A 143 11.07 -9.43 4.22
C ALA A 143 12.17 -10.29 4.81
N VAL A 144 12.08 -10.60 6.11
CA VAL A 144 12.96 -11.60 6.77
C VAL A 144 12.35 -12.99 6.75
N GLU A 145 11.05 -13.08 6.55
CA GLU A 145 10.29 -14.33 6.50
C GLU A 145 9.05 -14.16 5.61
N ALA A 146 8.68 -15.19 4.88
CA ALA A 146 7.47 -15.25 4.07
C ALA A 146 6.82 -16.63 4.24
N ALA A 147 5.53 -16.65 4.60
CA ALA A 147 4.81 -17.90 4.83
C ALA A 147 3.31 -17.74 4.57
N PHE A 148 2.67 -18.87 4.27
CA PHE A 148 1.20 -18.96 4.21
C PHE A 148 0.64 -19.34 5.58
N PHE A 149 -0.41 -18.64 5.99
CA PHE A 149 -1.07 -18.84 7.28
C PHE A 149 -2.55 -19.12 7.10
N ASP A 150 -3.07 -20.03 7.92
CA ASP A 150 -4.51 -20.21 8.08
C ASP A 150 -5.11 -18.88 8.59
N PRO A 151 -6.18 -18.38 7.96
CA PRO A 151 -6.85 -17.16 8.41
C PRO A 151 -7.38 -17.19 9.83
N GLY A 152 -7.71 -18.38 10.35
CA GLY A 152 -8.09 -18.60 11.74
C GLY A 152 -6.91 -18.59 12.73
N ALA A 153 -5.66 -18.65 12.24
CA ALA A 153 -4.44 -18.74 13.02
C ALA A 153 -3.35 -17.78 12.51
N LEU A 154 -3.73 -16.53 12.26
CA LEU A 154 -2.79 -15.50 11.81
C LEU A 154 -1.71 -15.24 12.87
N PRO A 155 -0.46 -15.01 12.46
CA PRO A 155 0.63 -14.70 13.38
C PRO A 155 0.46 -13.31 13.98
N GLU A 156 1.03 -13.10 15.16
CA GLU A 156 1.04 -11.81 15.83
C GLU A 156 2.48 -11.29 16.03
N PRO A 157 2.71 -9.98 16.01
CA PRO A 157 1.73 -8.93 15.72
C PRO A 157 1.55 -8.67 14.21
N ILE A 158 0.33 -8.34 13.77
CA ILE A 158 0.07 -7.80 12.43
C ILE A 158 0.39 -6.30 12.44
N ALA A 159 1.17 -5.85 11.44
CA ALA A 159 1.71 -4.50 11.38
C ALA A 159 0.63 -3.40 11.26
N PHE A 160 -0.39 -3.64 10.43
CA PHE A 160 -1.41 -2.64 10.09
C PHE A 160 -2.81 -3.20 10.32
N SER A 161 -3.66 -2.39 10.96
CA SER A 161 -5.06 -2.77 11.22
C SER A 161 -5.85 -2.99 9.93
N THR A 162 -5.51 -2.23 8.89
CA THR A 162 -6.08 -2.34 7.55
C THR A 162 -5.78 -3.69 6.90
N HIS A 163 -4.57 -4.24 7.06
CA HIS A 163 -4.22 -5.56 6.53
C HIS A 163 -5.07 -6.67 7.18
N ARG A 164 -5.28 -6.61 8.49
CA ARG A 164 -6.18 -7.55 9.20
C ARG A 164 -7.60 -7.48 8.66
N ARG A 165 -8.12 -6.25 8.43
CA ARG A 165 -9.46 -6.05 7.86
C ARG A 165 -9.57 -6.60 6.44
N LEU A 166 -8.57 -6.39 5.60
CA LEU A 166 -8.53 -6.91 4.23
C LEU A 166 -8.56 -8.45 4.19
N ILE A 167 -7.75 -9.09 5.03
CA ILE A 167 -7.73 -10.56 5.15
C ILE A 167 -9.13 -11.05 5.56
N SER A 168 -9.74 -10.44 6.58
CA SER A 168 -11.08 -10.81 7.05
C SER A 168 -12.15 -10.60 5.98
N ARG A 169 -12.04 -9.54 5.16
CA ARG A 169 -12.98 -9.24 4.08
C ARG A 169 -12.87 -10.26 2.94
N ALA A 170 -11.66 -10.54 2.46
CA ALA A 170 -11.41 -11.50 1.40
C ALA A 170 -12.00 -12.88 1.75
N LEU A 171 -11.86 -13.29 3.01
CA LEU A 171 -12.42 -14.53 3.53
C LEU A 171 -13.96 -14.49 3.66
N GLY A 172 -14.52 -13.40 4.15
CA GLY A 172 -15.95 -13.22 4.36
C GLY A 172 -16.75 -13.11 3.06
N GLU A 173 -16.16 -12.62 2.01
CA GLU A 173 -16.78 -12.55 0.67
C GLU A 173 -16.81 -13.93 0.01
N ARG A 174 -15.79 -14.76 0.23
CA ARG A 174 -15.75 -16.14 -0.26
C ARG A 174 -16.76 -17.05 0.41
N ALA A 175 -16.87 -16.99 1.73
CA ALA A 175 -17.90 -17.73 2.47
C ALA A 175 -19.34 -17.40 2.00
N ARG A 176 -19.55 -16.22 1.43
CA ARG A 176 -20.84 -15.81 0.80
C ARG A 176 -20.94 -16.24 -0.65
N GLY A 177 -19.83 -16.31 -1.39
CA GLY A 177 -19.79 -16.72 -2.80
C GLY A 177 -19.98 -18.22 -2.99
N GLU A 178 -19.53 -19.05 -2.06
CA GLU A 178 -19.74 -20.50 -2.06
C GLU A 178 -21.19 -20.90 -1.74
N HIS A 179 -22.01 -19.99 -1.23
CA HIS A 179 -23.41 -20.23 -0.86
C HIS A 179 -24.43 -19.58 -1.81
N ASP A 180 -24.02 -19.08 -2.99
CA ASP A 180 -24.95 -18.56 -4.00
C ASP A 180 -25.19 -19.59 -5.11
N PRO A 181 -26.27 -20.40 -5.03
CA PRO A 181 -26.61 -21.40 -6.06
C PRO A 181 -27.16 -20.76 -7.36
N ALA A 182 -27.15 -19.42 -7.49
CA ALA A 182 -27.78 -18.70 -8.61
C ALA A 182 -26.80 -18.28 -9.74
N ARG A 183 -25.53 -18.68 -9.71
CA ARG A 183 -24.56 -18.41 -10.81
C ARG A 183 -24.46 -19.52 -11.84
N GLY A 184 -25.44 -20.39 -11.93
CA GLY A 184 -25.53 -21.46 -12.92
C GLY A 184 -26.88 -21.43 -13.66
N SER A 185 -27.03 -20.57 -14.67
CA SER A 185 -27.97 -20.74 -15.78
C SER A 185 -27.61 -19.80 -16.91
#